data_69eace65ec0db537dddf81f9496a16da
#
_entry.id   69eace65ec0db537dddf81f9496a16da
#
_cell.length_a   1.000
_cell.length_b   1.000
_cell.length_c   1.000
_cell.angle_alpha   90.00
_cell.angle_beta   90.00
_cell.angle_gamma   90.00
#
_symmetry.space_group_name_H-M   'P 1'
#
loop_
_entity.id
_entity.type
_entity.pdbx_description
1 polymer ?
#
loop_
_entity_poly.entity_id
_entity_poly.type
_entity_poly.pdbx_seq_one_letter_code
_entity_poly.pdbx_strand_id
1 'polypeptide(L)'
;DEIPISLMFCLSPRNSFTDMEHVISIAKKYDVDVRIGIYGTMDFMDTTAELLTADVENYLQKIPANIHDTEENYDFVALYDEWRNGNLKLRCQSIFSELVIHSNGDVPLCQNLNVKLGNIHENTLDEIFNSPQSCSTQCKYSKECNGCWINFHRKYDIILLRNMERFLPKKLIALFYGSYQWTANAKETYKHYLKRICN
;
A
#
# COMPACT_ATOMS: atom_id res chain seq x y z
N ASP A 1 17.90 -13.08 -18.95
CA ASP A 1 16.85 -12.33 -18.24
C ASP A 1 17.39 -12.02 -16.85
N GLU A 2 17.51 -10.74 -16.51
CA GLU A 2 17.94 -10.31 -15.18
C GLU A 2 16.78 -10.45 -14.20
N ILE A 3 17.06 -11.02 -13.02
CA ILE A 3 16.06 -11.11 -11.94
C ILE A 3 16.02 -9.75 -11.23
N PRO A 4 14.88 -9.04 -11.21
CA PRO A 4 14.77 -7.78 -10.50
C PRO A 4 14.92 -8.02 -8.99
N ILE A 5 15.81 -7.27 -8.36
CA ILE A 5 16.08 -7.33 -6.92
C ILE A 5 15.68 -6.00 -6.31
N SER A 6 14.97 -6.04 -5.19
CA SER A 6 14.68 -4.86 -4.38
C SER A 6 14.93 -5.12 -2.90
N LEU A 7 15.40 -4.11 -2.18
CA LEU A 7 15.50 -4.13 -0.74
C LEU A 7 14.22 -3.54 -0.14
N MET A 8 13.69 -4.18 0.89
CA MET A 8 12.55 -3.63 1.64
C MET A 8 13.00 -3.13 3.00
N PHE A 9 12.69 -1.87 3.30
CA PHE A 9 12.84 -1.29 4.62
C PHE A 9 11.45 -1.09 5.23
N CYS A 10 11.17 -1.72 6.35
CA CYS A 10 9.89 -1.60 7.05
C CYS A 10 10.03 -0.64 8.25
N LEU A 11 9.42 0.53 8.15
CA LEU A 11 9.36 1.50 9.26
C LEU A 11 8.64 0.86 10.44
N SER A 12 9.28 0.86 11.61
CA SER A 12 8.74 0.30 12.85
C SER A 12 9.26 1.07 14.05
N PRO A 13 8.66 0.91 15.25
CA PRO A 13 9.17 1.52 16.48
C PRO A 13 10.58 1.03 16.89
N ARG A 14 11.09 -0.03 16.24
CA ARG A 14 12.37 -0.67 16.58
C ARG A 14 13.54 -0.26 15.71
N ASN A 15 13.28 0.42 14.60
CA ASN A 15 14.33 0.91 13.71
C ASN A 15 14.33 2.42 13.63
N SER A 16 15.48 2.96 13.28
CA SER A 16 15.72 4.38 13.21
C SER A 16 15.79 4.87 11.76
N PHE A 17 15.82 6.16 11.63
CA PHE A 17 16.09 6.82 10.36
C PHE A 17 17.49 6.47 9.80
N THR A 18 18.50 6.34 10.68
CA THR A 18 19.86 5.94 10.30
C THR A 18 19.89 4.55 9.67
N ASP A 19 19.05 3.63 10.16
CA ASP A 19 18.93 2.29 9.55
C ASP A 19 18.37 2.39 8.13
N MET A 20 17.40 3.26 7.89
CA MET A 20 16.87 3.51 6.53
C MET A 20 17.94 4.09 5.61
N GLU A 21 18.74 5.08 6.06
CA GLU A 21 19.84 5.64 5.28
C GLU A 21 20.88 4.57 4.93
N HIS A 22 21.15 3.66 5.84
CA HIS A 22 22.05 2.54 5.61
C HIS A 22 21.53 1.61 4.52
N VAL A 23 20.26 1.20 4.57
CA VAL A 23 19.62 0.38 3.53
C VAL A 23 19.65 1.09 2.16
N ILE A 24 19.35 2.38 2.14
CA ILE A 24 19.43 3.20 0.92
C ILE A 24 20.86 3.23 0.37
N SER A 25 21.87 3.34 1.23
CA SER A 25 23.27 3.35 0.80
C SER A 25 23.68 2.01 0.18
N ILE A 26 23.21 0.90 0.73
CA ILE A 26 23.42 -0.45 0.18
C ILE A 26 22.76 -0.57 -1.19
N ALA A 27 21.51 -0.15 -1.31
CA ALA A 27 20.78 -0.19 -2.57
C ALA A 27 21.49 0.59 -3.68
N LYS A 28 21.96 1.79 -3.38
CA LYS A 28 22.76 2.59 -4.32
C LYS A 28 24.08 1.90 -4.73
N LYS A 29 24.74 1.26 -3.77
CA LYS A 29 26.01 0.54 -4.04
C LYS A 29 25.83 -0.60 -5.02
N TYR A 30 24.70 -1.30 -4.96
CA TYR A 30 24.41 -2.49 -5.77
C TYR A 30 23.46 -2.23 -6.92
N ASP A 31 23.04 -0.97 -7.13
CA ASP A 31 22.11 -0.56 -8.16
C ASP A 31 20.78 -1.35 -8.12
N VAL A 32 20.22 -1.48 -6.92
CA VAL A 32 18.96 -2.17 -6.67
C VAL A 32 17.91 -1.22 -6.08
N ASP A 33 16.62 -1.53 -6.29
CA ASP A 33 15.51 -0.74 -5.79
C ASP A 33 15.35 -0.81 -4.27
N VAL A 34 14.75 0.24 -3.69
CA VAL A 34 14.32 0.24 -2.28
C VAL A 34 12.81 0.39 -2.22
N ARG A 35 12.17 -0.46 -1.44
CA ARG A 35 10.75 -0.35 -1.10
C ARG A 35 10.59 -0.04 0.38
N ILE A 36 9.73 0.92 0.69
CA ILE A 36 9.44 1.31 2.06
C ILE A 36 8.08 0.75 2.45
N GLY A 37 8.08 -0.07 3.51
CA GLY A 37 6.87 -0.53 4.18
C GLY A 37 6.69 0.18 5.51
N ILE A 38 5.50 0.08 6.08
CA ILE A 38 5.20 0.51 7.45
C ILE A 38 4.66 -0.69 8.20
N TYR A 39 5.23 -0.96 9.37
CA TYR A 39 4.81 -2.05 10.24
C TYR A 39 3.36 -1.83 10.70
N GLY A 40 2.54 -2.84 10.57
CA GLY A 40 1.12 -2.78 10.90
C GLY A 40 0.60 -4.08 11.49
N THR A 41 -0.63 -4.05 11.98
CA THR A 41 -1.35 -5.22 12.47
C THR A 41 -1.75 -6.12 11.31
N MET A 42 -1.60 -7.43 11.50
CA MET A 42 -2.04 -8.47 10.57
C MET A 42 -2.89 -9.49 11.34
N ASP A 43 -4.19 -9.52 11.10
CA ASP A 43 -5.14 -10.41 11.77
C ASP A 43 -4.77 -11.88 11.59
N PHE A 44 -4.32 -12.24 10.40
CA PHE A 44 -3.92 -13.61 10.07
C PHE A 44 -2.74 -14.12 10.92
N MET A 45 -1.86 -13.23 11.38
CA MET A 45 -0.67 -13.61 12.17
C MET A 45 -0.86 -13.35 13.66
N ASP A 46 -2.07 -13.04 14.12
CA ASP A 46 -2.37 -12.62 15.50
C ASP A 46 -1.41 -11.52 15.99
N THR A 47 -0.89 -10.70 15.08
CA THR A 47 0.00 -9.61 15.43
C THR A 47 -0.81 -8.39 15.82
N THR A 48 -0.59 -7.89 17.02
CA THR A 48 -1.01 -6.56 17.42
C THR A 48 0.19 -5.63 17.28
N ALA A 49 0.09 -4.65 16.40
CA ALA A 49 1.11 -3.62 16.27
C ALA A 49 0.54 -2.30 16.77
N GLU A 50 1.29 -1.62 17.63
CA GLU A 50 1.04 -0.22 17.86
C GLU A 50 1.27 0.52 16.53
N LEU A 51 0.30 1.32 16.11
CA LEU A 51 0.45 2.15 14.92
C LEU A 51 1.64 3.08 15.11
N LEU A 52 2.51 3.10 14.12
CA LEU A 52 3.71 3.94 14.15
C LEU A 52 3.31 5.41 14.29
N THR A 53 3.74 6.03 15.40
CA THR A 53 3.61 7.47 15.63
C THR A 53 4.84 8.23 15.15
N ALA A 54 5.52 7.71 14.13
CA ALA A 54 6.72 8.32 13.61
C ALA A 54 6.43 9.73 13.05
N ASP A 55 7.42 10.58 13.17
CA ASP A 55 7.49 11.85 12.47
C ASP A 55 7.67 11.60 10.96
N VAL A 56 6.54 11.34 10.29
CA VAL A 56 6.47 11.01 8.87
C VAL A 56 7.08 12.13 8.03
N GLU A 57 6.92 13.38 8.44
CA GLU A 57 7.49 14.53 7.74
C GLU A 57 9.03 14.49 7.72
N ASN A 58 9.65 14.13 8.84
CA ASN A 58 11.08 13.94 8.93
C ASN A 58 11.59 12.79 8.05
N TYR A 59 10.84 11.68 7.99
CA TYR A 59 11.15 10.57 7.07
C TYR A 59 11.06 10.99 5.61
N LEU A 60 10.03 11.75 5.23
CA LEU A 60 9.82 12.19 3.85
C LEU A 60 10.90 13.16 3.36
N GLN A 61 11.36 14.08 4.23
CA GLN A 61 12.42 15.03 3.87
C GLN A 61 13.75 14.35 3.55
N LYS A 62 13.95 13.14 4.03
CA LYS A 62 15.21 12.43 3.94
C LYS A 62 15.18 11.28 2.92
N ILE A 63 14.02 10.93 2.36
CA ILE A 63 13.96 10.01 1.22
C ILE A 63 14.54 10.75 0.01
N PRO A 64 15.67 10.29 -0.55
CA PRO A 64 16.29 10.98 -1.68
C PRO A 64 15.39 10.97 -2.91
N ALA A 65 15.22 12.10 -3.54
CA ALA A 65 14.39 12.26 -4.74
C ALA A 65 14.87 11.45 -5.98
N ASN A 66 16.06 10.86 -5.91
CA ASN A 66 16.73 10.17 -7.02
C ASN A 66 16.85 8.65 -6.84
N ILE A 67 16.15 8.05 -5.87
CA ILE A 67 16.05 6.60 -5.82
C ILE A 67 14.99 6.17 -6.83
N HIS A 68 15.36 5.32 -7.77
CA HIS A 68 14.42 4.67 -8.68
C HIS A 68 13.31 4.03 -7.83
N ASP A 69 12.05 4.21 -8.17
CA ASP A 69 10.88 3.69 -7.43
C ASP A 69 10.47 4.43 -6.14
N THR A 70 11.14 5.51 -5.75
CA THR A 70 10.77 6.24 -4.51
C THR A 70 9.44 6.98 -4.60
N GLU A 71 8.94 7.23 -5.79
CA GLU A 71 7.73 8.04 -5.96
C GLU A 71 6.49 7.33 -5.43
N GLU A 72 6.35 6.03 -5.67
CA GLU A 72 5.28 5.22 -5.10
C GLU A 72 5.44 5.08 -3.57
N ASN A 73 6.66 4.89 -3.11
CA ASN A 73 6.98 4.83 -1.70
C ASN A 73 6.76 6.17 -1.00
N TYR A 74 7.07 7.28 -1.68
CA TYR A 74 6.86 8.63 -1.15
C TYR A 74 5.37 8.89 -0.89
N ASP A 75 4.51 8.64 -1.86
CA ASP A 75 3.07 8.82 -1.71
C ASP A 75 2.49 7.92 -0.61
N PHE A 76 2.97 6.69 -0.53
CA PHE A 76 2.59 5.75 0.50
C PHE A 76 2.94 6.25 1.90
N VAL A 77 4.13 6.78 2.10
CA VAL A 77 4.56 7.35 3.39
C VAL A 77 3.85 8.67 3.66
N ALA A 78 3.71 9.55 2.65
CA ALA A 78 3.08 10.87 2.78
C ALA A 78 1.61 10.83 3.19
N LEU A 79 0.88 9.78 2.82
CA LEU A 79 -0.54 9.61 3.14
C LEU A 79 -0.79 8.81 4.42
N TYR A 80 0.25 8.25 5.04
CA TYR A 80 0.10 7.36 6.19
C TYR A 80 -0.61 8.03 7.37
N ASP A 81 -0.19 9.24 7.73
CA ASP A 81 -0.79 9.97 8.86
C ASP A 81 -2.26 10.34 8.59
N GLU A 82 -2.59 10.72 7.37
CA GLU A 82 -3.97 11.01 6.98
C GLU A 82 -4.86 9.77 7.06
N TRP A 83 -4.34 8.61 6.63
CA TRP A 83 -5.05 7.35 6.78
C TRP A 83 -5.19 6.97 8.25
N ARG A 84 -4.12 7.01 9.04
CA ARG A 84 -4.10 6.65 10.46
C ARG A 84 -5.07 7.50 11.28
N ASN A 85 -5.16 8.80 10.98
CA ASN A 85 -6.05 9.74 11.65
C ASN A 85 -7.51 9.68 11.13
N GLY A 86 -7.81 8.80 10.17
CA GLY A 86 -9.15 8.63 9.61
C GLY A 86 -9.59 9.70 8.61
N ASN A 87 -8.69 10.60 8.23
CA ASN A 87 -8.94 11.66 7.25
C ASN A 87 -8.98 11.15 5.81
N LEU A 88 -8.23 10.06 5.53
CA LEU A 88 -8.16 9.40 4.24
C LEU A 88 -8.83 8.04 4.28
N LYS A 89 -9.73 7.79 3.33
CA LYS A 89 -10.38 6.49 3.12
C LYS A 89 -10.10 6.02 1.71
N LEU A 90 -9.37 4.93 1.57
CA LEU A 90 -9.10 4.30 0.29
C LEU A 90 -9.95 3.04 0.15
N ARG A 91 -10.52 2.83 -1.04
CA ARG A 91 -11.19 1.56 -1.37
C ARG A 91 -10.11 0.54 -1.71
N CYS A 92 -10.14 -0.60 -1.02
CA CYS A 92 -9.14 -1.63 -1.22
C CYS A 92 -9.33 -2.36 -2.56
N GLN A 93 -8.43 -2.13 -3.52
CA GLN A 93 -8.43 -2.81 -4.82
C GLN A 93 -7.72 -4.18 -4.75
N SER A 94 -6.87 -4.42 -3.76
CA SER A 94 -6.18 -5.71 -3.56
C SER A 94 -7.13 -6.89 -3.50
N ILE A 95 -8.33 -6.68 -2.96
CA ILE A 95 -9.39 -7.69 -2.85
C ILE A 95 -9.75 -8.32 -4.22
N PHE A 96 -9.54 -7.58 -5.31
CA PHE A 96 -9.83 -8.05 -6.67
C PHE A 96 -8.57 -8.41 -7.47
N SER A 97 -7.39 -8.02 -7.00
CA SER A 97 -6.14 -8.12 -7.76
C SER A 97 -5.14 -9.11 -7.18
N GLU A 98 -5.40 -9.65 -6.00
CA GLU A 98 -4.51 -10.57 -5.30
C GLU A 98 -5.13 -11.94 -5.12
N LEU A 99 -4.30 -12.98 -5.23
CA LEU A 99 -4.62 -14.34 -4.88
C LEU A 99 -3.69 -14.81 -3.78
N VAL A 100 -4.26 -15.22 -2.66
CA VAL A 100 -3.54 -15.85 -1.55
C VAL A 100 -4.06 -17.26 -1.38
N ILE A 101 -3.16 -18.21 -1.25
CA ILE A 101 -3.48 -19.61 -0.96
C ILE A 101 -2.64 -20.03 0.24
N HIS A 102 -3.28 -20.49 1.30
CA HIS A 102 -2.61 -21.01 2.48
C HIS A 102 -2.14 -22.45 2.25
N SER A 103 -1.21 -22.92 3.07
CA SER A 103 -0.63 -24.26 2.96
C SER A 103 -1.67 -25.40 3.10
N ASN A 104 -2.80 -25.15 3.74
CA ASN A 104 -3.93 -26.08 3.86
C ASN A 104 -4.93 -25.98 2.69
N GLY A 105 -4.62 -25.20 1.66
CA GLY A 105 -5.50 -24.97 0.52
C GLY A 105 -6.57 -23.89 0.70
N ASP A 106 -6.67 -23.26 1.84
CA ASP A 106 -7.64 -22.18 2.05
C ASP A 106 -7.28 -20.96 1.22
N VAL A 107 -8.31 -20.34 0.64
CA VAL A 107 -8.23 -19.09 -0.12
C VAL A 107 -8.91 -18.01 0.68
N PRO A 108 -8.16 -17.14 1.38
CA PRO A 108 -8.73 -15.99 2.07
C PRO A 108 -9.06 -14.85 1.10
N LEU A 109 -9.88 -13.93 1.55
CA LEU A 109 -10.24 -12.71 0.81
C LEU A 109 -9.01 -11.84 0.51
N CYS A 110 -8.09 -11.74 1.44
CA CYS A 110 -6.77 -11.14 1.30
C CYS A 110 -5.84 -11.70 2.37
N GLN A 111 -4.55 -11.43 2.26
CA GLN A 111 -3.56 -11.94 3.22
C GLN A 111 -3.70 -11.38 4.64
N ASN A 112 -4.42 -10.27 4.84
CA ASN A 112 -4.49 -9.57 6.12
C ASN A 112 -5.78 -9.82 6.90
N LEU A 113 -6.78 -10.44 6.29
CA LEU A 113 -8.07 -10.72 6.90
C LEU A 113 -8.29 -12.23 7.03
N ASN A 114 -8.80 -12.65 8.18
CA ASN A 114 -9.20 -14.04 8.40
C ASN A 114 -10.62 -14.30 7.84
N VAL A 115 -10.83 -14.00 6.56
CA VAL A 115 -12.09 -14.20 5.83
C VAL A 115 -11.86 -15.20 4.71
N LYS A 116 -12.32 -16.42 4.88
CA LYS A 116 -12.18 -17.50 3.89
C LYS A 116 -13.23 -17.35 2.78
N LEU A 117 -12.79 -17.44 1.53
CA LEU A 117 -13.66 -17.52 0.34
C LEU A 117 -13.94 -18.97 -0.08
N GLY A 118 -12.98 -19.88 0.09
CA GLY A 118 -13.09 -21.29 -0.27
C GLY A 118 -11.80 -22.04 -0.02
N ASN A 119 -11.73 -23.27 -0.60
CA ASN A 119 -10.54 -24.12 -0.51
C ASN A 119 -10.28 -24.78 -1.87
N ILE A 120 -9.03 -24.78 -2.34
CA ILE A 120 -8.63 -25.33 -3.64
C ILE A 120 -8.73 -26.86 -3.73
N HIS A 121 -8.84 -27.57 -2.62
CA HIS A 121 -9.08 -29.01 -2.59
C HIS A 121 -10.57 -29.37 -2.77
N GLU A 122 -11.47 -28.39 -2.60
CA GLU A 122 -12.92 -28.58 -2.65
C GLU A 122 -13.53 -27.93 -3.91
N ASN A 123 -12.97 -26.81 -4.36
CA ASN A 123 -13.51 -26.01 -5.45
C ASN A 123 -12.39 -25.51 -6.38
N THR A 124 -12.75 -25.25 -7.61
CA THR A 124 -11.87 -24.53 -8.54
C THR A 124 -11.73 -23.06 -8.16
N LEU A 125 -10.64 -22.40 -8.56
CA LEU A 125 -10.47 -20.96 -8.31
C LEU A 125 -11.60 -20.12 -8.92
N ASP A 126 -12.11 -20.54 -10.09
CA ASP A 126 -13.23 -19.87 -10.74
C ASP A 126 -14.50 -19.93 -9.87
N GLU A 127 -14.83 -21.10 -9.34
CA GLU A 127 -15.96 -21.26 -8.40
C GLU A 127 -15.78 -20.47 -7.12
N ILE A 128 -14.55 -20.47 -6.56
CA ILE A 128 -14.23 -19.73 -5.34
C ILE A 128 -14.47 -18.24 -5.55
N PHE A 129 -13.92 -17.65 -6.62
CA PHE A 129 -13.96 -16.19 -6.81
C PHE A 129 -15.28 -15.69 -7.38
N ASN A 130 -15.97 -16.50 -8.21
CA ASN A 130 -17.20 -16.10 -8.90
C ASN A 130 -18.48 -16.58 -8.21
N SER A 131 -18.38 -17.25 -7.06
CA SER A 131 -19.58 -17.58 -6.30
C SER A 131 -20.34 -16.33 -5.86
N PRO A 132 -21.68 -16.33 -5.80
CA PRO A 132 -22.47 -15.20 -5.34
C PRO A 132 -22.06 -14.69 -3.95
N GLN A 133 -21.67 -15.61 -3.06
CA GLN A 133 -21.21 -15.28 -1.72
C GLN A 133 -19.85 -14.58 -1.75
N SER A 134 -18.90 -15.06 -2.54
CA SER A 134 -17.58 -14.43 -2.69
C SER A 134 -17.71 -13.04 -3.32
N CYS A 135 -18.49 -12.90 -4.37
CA CYS A 135 -18.75 -11.60 -5.01
C CYS A 135 -19.36 -10.60 -4.03
N SER A 136 -20.35 -11.03 -3.23
CA SER A 136 -20.95 -10.19 -2.20
C SER A 136 -19.94 -9.78 -1.14
N THR A 137 -19.12 -10.73 -0.68
CA THR A 137 -18.07 -10.49 0.32
C THR A 137 -17.02 -9.52 -0.21
N GLN A 138 -16.50 -9.74 -1.42
CA GLN A 138 -15.58 -8.84 -2.08
C GLN A 138 -16.13 -7.42 -2.23
N CYS A 139 -17.36 -7.29 -2.72
CA CYS A 139 -18.06 -6.00 -2.84
C CYS A 139 -18.20 -5.26 -1.51
N LYS A 140 -18.55 -5.97 -0.44
CA LYS A 140 -18.65 -5.41 0.90
C LYS A 140 -17.30 -4.89 1.38
N TYR A 141 -16.32 -5.77 1.41
CA TYR A 141 -14.99 -5.41 1.95
C TYR A 141 -14.25 -4.37 1.10
N SER A 142 -14.42 -4.35 -0.22
CA SER A 142 -13.82 -3.31 -1.07
C SER A 142 -14.31 -1.89 -0.72
N LYS A 143 -15.52 -1.75 -0.21
CA LYS A 143 -16.12 -0.47 0.18
C LYS A 143 -15.82 -0.09 1.63
N GLU A 144 -15.81 -1.06 2.51
CA GLU A 144 -15.77 -0.86 3.96
C GLU A 144 -14.37 -1.00 4.55
N CYS A 145 -13.51 -1.81 3.94
CA CYS A 145 -12.19 -2.11 4.47
C CYS A 145 -11.21 -0.97 4.23
N ASN A 146 -10.73 -0.38 5.31
CA ASN A 146 -9.62 0.59 5.35
C ASN A 146 -8.66 0.27 6.50
N GLY A 147 -8.59 -1.01 6.91
CA GLY A 147 -7.94 -1.45 8.14
C GLY A 147 -6.44 -1.67 8.07
N CYS A 148 -5.82 -1.66 6.90
CA CYS A 148 -4.39 -1.87 6.78
C CYS A 148 -3.70 -0.80 5.92
N TRP A 149 -2.39 -0.62 6.17
CA TRP A 149 -1.54 0.22 5.37
C TRP A 149 -0.31 -0.58 4.92
N ILE A 150 -0.49 -1.41 3.89
CA ILE A 150 0.53 -2.28 3.32
C ILE A 150 0.84 -1.79 1.91
N ASN A 151 2.12 -1.60 1.59
CA ASN A 151 2.57 -0.96 0.35
C ASN A 151 1.94 -1.58 -0.89
N PHE A 152 2.08 -2.88 -1.10
CA PHE A 152 1.56 -3.54 -2.30
C PHE A 152 0.02 -3.57 -2.35
N HIS A 153 -0.69 -3.55 -1.21
CA HIS A 153 -2.15 -3.40 -1.20
C HIS A 153 -2.58 -1.99 -1.59
N ARG A 154 -1.89 -0.97 -1.09
CA ARG A 154 -2.26 0.45 -1.27
C ARG A 154 -1.73 1.09 -2.53
N LYS A 155 -0.76 0.46 -3.20
CA LYS A 155 -0.16 0.97 -4.42
C LYS A 155 -1.20 1.37 -5.46
N TYR A 156 -2.10 0.46 -5.82
CA TYR A 156 -3.13 0.72 -6.82
C TYR A 156 -4.19 1.71 -6.35
N ASP A 157 -4.54 1.68 -5.07
CA ASP A 157 -5.49 2.63 -4.47
C ASP A 157 -4.96 4.06 -4.55
N ILE A 158 -3.66 4.25 -4.25
CA ILE A 158 -2.98 5.54 -4.29
C ILE A 158 -2.84 6.03 -5.74
N ILE A 159 -2.46 5.16 -6.67
CA ILE A 159 -2.40 5.48 -8.10
C ILE A 159 -3.77 5.93 -8.62
N LEU A 160 -4.83 5.22 -8.24
CA LEU A 160 -6.19 5.60 -8.61
C LEU A 160 -6.57 6.96 -8.02
N LEU A 161 -6.29 7.20 -6.73
CA LEU A 161 -6.52 8.50 -6.08
C LEU A 161 -5.81 9.63 -6.83
N ARG A 162 -4.54 9.45 -7.17
CA ARG A 162 -3.75 10.43 -7.94
C ARG A 162 -4.36 10.73 -9.32
N ASN A 163 -4.82 9.69 -10.01
CA ASN A 163 -5.49 9.87 -11.29
C ASN A 163 -6.82 10.62 -11.14
N MET A 164 -7.61 10.30 -10.10
CA MET A 164 -8.86 11.00 -9.82
C MET A 164 -8.63 12.49 -9.53
N GLU A 165 -7.57 12.83 -8.76
CA GLU A 165 -7.19 14.21 -8.48
C GLU A 165 -6.87 15.06 -9.72
N ARG A 166 -6.49 14.42 -10.84
CA ARG A 166 -6.23 15.14 -12.10
C ARG A 166 -7.49 15.58 -12.81
N PHE A 167 -8.56 14.81 -12.67
CA PHE A 167 -9.78 14.98 -13.45
C PHE A 167 -10.95 15.51 -12.65
N LEU A 168 -10.94 15.35 -11.32
CA LEU A 168 -12.06 15.71 -10.46
C LEU A 168 -11.74 16.91 -9.56
N PRO A 169 -12.74 17.78 -9.31
CA PRO A 169 -12.62 18.84 -8.33
C PRO A 169 -12.38 18.30 -6.90
N LYS A 170 -11.60 19.01 -6.11
CA LYS A 170 -11.29 18.62 -4.71
C LYS A 170 -12.52 18.28 -3.86
N LYS A 171 -13.65 18.99 -4.06
CA LYS A 171 -14.90 18.71 -3.34
C LYS A 171 -15.46 17.32 -3.62
N LEU A 172 -15.35 16.85 -4.86
CA LEU A 172 -15.79 15.50 -5.24
C LEU A 172 -14.80 14.45 -4.70
N ILE A 173 -13.50 14.72 -4.75
CA ILE A 173 -12.50 13.84 -4.15
C ILE A 173 -12.77 13.68 -2.65
N ALA A 174 -13.00 14.76 -1.92
CA ALA A 174 -13.28 14.72 -0.48
C ALA A 174 -14.54 13.92 -0.14
N LEU A 175 -15.55 13.90 -1.01
CA LEU A 175 -16.76 13.11 -0.81
C LEU A 175 -16.47 11.59 -0.80
N PHE A 176 -15.53 11.12 -1.63
CA PHE A 176 -15.23 9.69 -1.79
C PHE A 176 -14.05 9.23 -0.93
N TYR A 177 -13.05 10.10 -0.73
CA TYR A 177 -11.77 9.74 -0.11
C TYR A 177 -11.52 10.43 1.23
N GLY A 178 -12.42 11.33 1.69
CA GLY A 178 -12.27 12.10 2.93
C GLY A 178 -11.49 13.40 2.74
N SER A 179 -11.34 14.13 3.84
CA SER A 179 -10.70 15.47 3.85
C SER A 179 -9.21 15.36 4.20
N TYR A 180 -8.44 14.64 3.40
CA TYR A 180 -7.01 14.44 3.59
C TYR A 180 -6.19 15.59 2.98
N GLN A 181 -4.98 15.71 3.45
CA GLN A 181 -3.98 16.65 2.93
C GLN A 181 -2.70 15.89 2.55
N TRP A 182 -2.08 16.32 1.46
CA TRP A 182 -0.76 15.83 1.13
C TRP A 182 0.27 16.52 2.03
N THR A 183 1.09 15.73 2.71
CA THR A 183 2.28 16.25 3.40
C THR A 183 3.21 16.90 2.37
N ALA A 184 3.92 17.96 2.77
CA ALA A 184 4.71 18.87 1.93
C ALA A 184 5.30 18.27 0.64
N ASN A 185 5.27 19.01 -0.46
CA ASN A 185 5.89 18.68 -1.78
C ASN A 185 5.42 17.43 -2.53
N ALA A 186 4.50 16.64 -1.99
CA ALA A 186 3.99 15.43 -2.66
C ALA A 186 3.38 15.70 -4.05
N LYS A 187 2.85 16.91 -4.29
CA LYS A 187 2.36 17.31 -5.63
C LYS A 187 3.46 17.44 -6.67
N GLU A 188 4.66 17.83 -6.27
CA GLU A 188 5.78 18.05 -7.20
C GLU A 188 6.41 16.71 -7.62
N THR A 189 6.53 15.78 -6.70
CA THR A 189 7.05 14.43 -6.94
C THR A 189 6.24 13.70 -8.01
N TYR A 190 4.91 13.81 -7.96
CA TYR A 190 4.04 13.19 -8.96
C TYR A 190 4.16 13.78 -10.37
N LYS A 191 4.46 15.07 -10.51
CA LYS A 191 4.75 15.68 -11.81
C LYS A 191 6.02 15.11 -12.44
N HIS A 192 7.03 14.80 -11.64
CA HIS A 192 8.25 14.12 -12.10
C HIS A 192 7.97 12.70 -12.58
N TYR A 193 7.16 11.94 -11.84
CA TYR A 193 6.73 10.59 -12.20
C TYR A 193 6.03 10.54 -13.56
N LEU A 194 5.03 11.42 -13.78
CA LEU A 194 4.32 11.49 -15.05
C LEU A 194 5.22 11.85 -16.23
N LYS A 195 6.24 12.70 -16.02
CA LYS A 195 7.20 13.02 -17.09
C LYS A 195 8.05 11.82 -17.48
N ARG A 196 8.35 10.90 -16.56
CA ARG A 196 9.12 9.67 -16.84
C ARG A 196 8.30 8.61 -17.57
N ILE A 197 7.02 8.48 -17.26
CA ILE A 197 6.13 7.50 -17.93
C ILE A 197 5.73 7.98 -19.33
N CYS A 198 5.70 9.29 -19.57
CA CYS A 198 5.27 9.87 -20.86
C CYS A 198 6.43 10.18 -21.83
N ASN A 199 7.68 9.92 -21.45
CA ASN A 199 8.88 9.95 -22.28
C ASN A 199 9.42 8.55 -22.48
#